data_1a0ebf7d08b90068ff627f56816336c1
#
_entry.id   1a0ebf7d08b90068ff627f56816336c1
#
_cell.length_a   1.000
_cell.length_b   1.000
_cell.length_c   1.000
_cell.angle_alpha   90.00
_cell.angle_beta   90.00
_cell.angle_gamma   90.00
#
_symmetry.space_group_name_H-M   'P 1'
#
loop_
_entity.id
_entity.type
_entity.pdbx_description
1 polymer ?
#
loop_
_entity_poly.entity_id
_entity_poly.type
_entity_poly.pdbx_seq_one_letter_code
_entity_poly.pdbx_strand_id
1 'polypeptide(L)'
;LAHYGSEITRLTIELNTQHLPLEERSTYDKAFLQVMNLWEHSPVVNEFVNGKRLARIAAELLEVDGVRLYHDQSLYKEPGGGITPAHADQYYWPLSSDRTITAWIPLQAVPNDMGPLGFYARSQSIEFGRDLGISDESEEKITSNMARHGLNFVSGPFDLGEVSFHLGWTFHKAGANVSSHPRSVMTIIYMDSQMKLQPALSAIQANDAA
;
A
#
# COMPACT_ATOMS: atom_id res chain seq x y z
N LEU A 1 1.73 -16.83 9.79
CA LEU A 1 0.82 -15.81 9.21
C LEU A 1 -0.59 -15.86 9.79
N ALA A 2 -1.24 -17.02 9.91
CA ALA A 2 -2.63 -17.08 10.38
C ALA A 2 -2.88 -16.35 11.70
N HIS A 3 -1.97 -16.49 12.67
CA HIS A 3 -2.07 -15.77 13.95
C HIS A 3 -2.02 -14.26 13.79
N TYR A 4 -1.06 -13.73 13.02
CA TYR A 4 -0.96 -12.30 12.73
C TYR A 4 -2.15 -11.80 11.91
N GLY A 5 -2.54 -12.55 10.88
CA GLY A 5 -3.65 -12.17 10.00
C GLY A 5 -4.98 -12.03 10.72
N SER A 6 -5.29 -12.92 11.67
CA SER A 6 -6.50 -12.83 12.48
C SER A 6 -6.52 -11.58 13.36
N GLU A 7 -5.40 -11.25 14.00
CA GLU A 7 -5.29 -10.06 14.86
C GLU A 7 -5.35 -8.76 14.05
N ILE A 8 -4.62 -8.70 12.91
CA ILE A 8 -4.64 -7.53 12.03
C ILE A 8 -6.07 -7.30 11.50
N THR A 9 -6.75 -8.34 11.03
CA THR A 9 -8.13 -8.21 10.53
C THR A 9 -9.10 -7.76 11.62
N ARG A 10 -8.99 -8.31 12.83
CA ARG A 10 -9.81 -7.91 13.97
C ARG A 10 -9.64 -6.43 14.28
N LEU A 11 -8.39 -5.97 14.42
CA LEU A 11 -8.09 -4.56 14.69
C LEU A 11 -8.54 -3.63 13.57
N THR A 12 -8.41 -4.05 12.32
CA THR A 12 -8.88 -3.25 11.18
C THR A 12 -10.37 -3.00 11.26
N ILE A 13 -11.17 -4.01 11.57
CA ILE A 13 -12.62 -3.87 11.71
C ILE A 13 -12.98 -3.02 12.93
N GLU A 14 -12.26 -3.18 14.04
CA GLU A 14 -12.52 -2.48 15.30
C GLU A 14 -12.15 -0.99 15.23
N LEU A 15 -11.00 -0.66 14.62
CA LEU A 15 -10.46 0.70 14.58
C LEU A 15 -10.88 1.49 13.34
N ASN A 16 -11.49 0.83 12.36
CA ASN A 16 -11.96 1.50 11.15
C ASN A 16 -13.00 2.57 11.45
N THR A 17 -12.83 3.73 10.84
CA THR A 17 -13.73 4.89 10.99
C THR A 17 -14.69 5.10 9.83
N GLN A 18 -14.60 4.28 8.78
CA GLN A 18 -15.53 4.35 7.64
C GLN A 18 -16.82 3.59 7.96
N HIS A 19 -17.94 4.30 8.05
CA HIS A 19 -19.24 3.73 8.42
C HIS A 19 -20.32 3.89 7.33
N LEU A 20 -19.98 4.56 6.22
CA LEU A 20 -20.92 4.69 5.10
C LEU A 20 -21.12 3.35 4.39
N PRO A 21 -22.31 3.07 3.86
CA PRO A 21 -22.54 1.99 2.92
C PRO A 21 -21.58 2.11 1.71
N LEU A 22 -21.16 0.97 1.17
CA LEU A 22 -20.14 0.94 0.12
C LEU A 22 -20.52 1.80 -1.10
N GLU A 23 -21.80 1.84 -1.47
CA GLU A 23 -22.34 2.60 -2.60
C GLU A 23 -22.23 4.12 -2.41
N GLU A 24 -22.21 4.60 -1.16
CA GLU A 24 -22.15 6.03 -0.82
C GLU A 24 -20.72 6.56 -0.64
N ARG A 25 -19.72 5.68 -0.66
CA ARG A 25 -18.31 6.03 -0.45
C ARG A 25 -17.69 6.66 -1.69
N SER A 26 -16.63 7.45 -1.48
CA SER A 26 -15.75 7.93 -2.54
C SER A 26 -15.02 6.79 -3.24
N THR A 27 -14.39 7.04 -4.38
CA THR A 27 -13.54 6.04 -5.08
C THR A 27 -12.44 5.51 -4.17
N TYR A 28 -11.80 6.38 -3.37
CA TYR A 28 -10.78 5.98 -2.39
C TYR A 28 -11.37 5.07 -1.31
N ASP A 29 -12.47 5.48 -0.70
CA ASP A 29 -13.08 4.74 0.41
C ASP A 29 -13.73 3.42 -0.03
N LYS A 30 -14.09 3.29 -1.33
CA LYS A 30 -14.54 2.03 -1.93
C LYS A 30 -13.41 1.06 -2.19
N ALA A 31 -12.18 1.56 -2.29
CA ALA A 31 -11.02 0.71 -2.60
C ALA A 31 -10.69 -0.24 -1.44
N PHE A 32 -10.72 0.24 -0.22
CA PHE A 32 -10.45 -0.54 1.01
C PHE A 32 -10.78 0.26 2.28
N LEU A 33 -11.01 -0.45 3.37
CA LEU A 33 -10.88 0.12 4.71
C LEU A 33 -9.40 0.17 5.04
N GLN A 34 -8.92 1.31 5.53
CA GLN A 34 -7.51 1.52 5.89
C GLN A 34 -7.37 1.88 7.36
N VAL A 35 -6.46 1.22 8.04
CA VAL A 35 -6.03 1.59 9.40
C VAL A 35 -4.52 1.60 9.42
N MET A 36 -3.95 2.71 9.87
CA MET A 36 -2.50 2.94 9.96
C MET A 36 -2.00 2.66 11.38
N ASN A 37 -0.71 2.37 11.50
CA ASN A 37 0.01 2.21 12.76
C ASN A 37 -0.62 1.17 13.71
N LEU A 38 -1.12 0.05 13.17
CA LEU A 38 -1.69 -1.02 13.98
C LEU A 38 -0.67 -1.60 14.98
N TRP A 39 0.62 -1.47 14.68
CA TRP A 39 1.71 -1.92 15.56
C TRP A 39 1.66 -1.28 16.96
N GLU A 40 1.05 -0.09 17.08
CA GLU A 40 0.86 0.59 18.38
C GLU A 40 -0.28 -0.01 19.21
N HIS A 41 -1.22 -0.70 18.56
CA HIS A 41 -2.44 -1.22 19.17
C HIS A 41 -2.35 -2.70 19.59
N SER A 42 -1.32 -3.44 19.16
CA SER A 42 -1.18 -4.86 19.48
C SER A 42 0.28 -5.30 19.53
N PRO A 43 0.70 -5.97 20.62
CA PRO A 43 2.02 -6.60 20.69
C PRO A 43 2.24 -7.64 19.58
N VAL A 44 1.19 -8.33 19.14
CA VAL A 44 1.24 -9.32 18.05
C VAL A 44 1.55 -8.65 16.73
N VAL A 45 0.88 -7.52 16.42
CA VAL A 45 1.15 -6.75 15.22
C VAL A 45 2.53 -6.10 15.29
N ASN A 46 2.91 -5.58 16.46
CA ASN A 46 4.24 -5.02 16.68
C ASN A 46 5.36 -6.04 16.37
N GLU A 47 5.24 -7.28 16.86
CA GLU A 47 6.18 -8.36 16.55
C GLU A 47 6.27 -8.62 15.05
N PHE A 48 5.14 -8.63 14.35
CA PHE A 48 5.09 -8.88 12.91
C PHE A 48 5.75 -7.75 12.11
N VAL A 49 5.37 -6.51 12.40
CA VAL A 49 5.83 -5.31 11.67
C VAL A 49 7.32 -5.05 11.88
N ASN A 50 7.82 -5.25 13.10
CA ASN A 50 9.23 -5.08 13.44
C ASN A 50 10.09 -6.32 13.14
N GLY A 51 9.57 -7.28 12.39
CA GLY A 51 10.25 -8.51 12.00
C GLY A 51 11.52 -8.25 11.17
N LYS A 52 12.68 -8.66 11.67
CA LYS A 52 13.99 -8.41 11.04
C LYS A 52 14.15 -8.99 9.63
N ARG A 53 13.40 -10.06 9.29
CA ARG A 53 13.50 -10.72 7.98
C ARG A 53 13.07 -9.78 6.84
N LEU A 54 11.91 -9.15 6.95
CA LEU A 54 11.40 -8.23 5.93
C LEU A 54 12.22 -6.95 5.89
N ALA A 55 12.60 -6.41 7.06
CA ALA A 55 13.46 -5.23 7.14
C ALA A 55 14.83 -5.45 6.46
N ARG A 56 15.42 -6.65 6.60
CA ARG A 56 16.68 -6.97 5.90
C ARG A 56 16.49 -7.02 4.39
N ILE A 57 15.43 -7.65 3.90
CA ILE A 57 15.11 -7.69 2.47
C ILE A 57 14.91 -6.26 1.94
N ALA A 58 14.18 -5.43 2.66
CA ALA A 58 13.95 -4.04 2.30
C ALA A 58 15.27 -3.24 2.21
N ALA A 59 16.19 -3.41 3.17
CA ALA A 59 17.50 -2.76 3.16
C ALA A 59 18.35 -3.21 1.96
N GLU A 60 18.37 -4.51 1.67
CA GLU A 60 19.09 -5.08 0.52
C GLU A 60 18.51 -4.54 -0.81
N LEU A 61 17.18 -4.46 -0.95
CA LEU A 61 16.52 -3.94 -2.16
C LEU A 61 16.71 -2.42 -2.35
N LEU A 62 16.80 -1.66 -1.26
CA LEU A 62 17.08 -0.22 -1.29
C LEU A 62 18.58 0.09 -1.42
N GLU A 63 19.46 -0.91 -1.31
CA GLU A 63 20.92 -0.74 -1.30
C GLU A 63 21.37 0.26 -0.22
N VAL A 64 20.85 0.09 1.03
CA VAL A 64 21.15 0.94 2.18
C VAL A 64 21.68 0.10 3.36
N ASP A 65 22.41 0.74 4.27
CA ASP A 65 23.01 0.08 5.46
C ASP A 65 21.93 -0.44 6.44
N GLY A 66 20.74 0.16 6.43
CA GLY A 66 19.63 -0.25 7.28
C GLY A 66 18.37 0.53 6.96
N VAL A 67 17.24 0.01 7.43
CA VAL A 67 15.93 0.65 7.29
C VAL A 67 15.27 0.90 8.64
N ARG A 68 14.36 1.85 8.67
CA ARG A 68 13.40 2.08 9.75
C ARG A 68 11.99 1.87 9.23
N LEU A 69 11.10 1.48 10.13
CA LEU A 69 9.66 1.56 9.87
C LEU A 69 9.28 3.03 9.69
N TYR A 70 8.56 3.34 8.62
CA TYR A 70 7.87 4.61 8.47
C TYR A 70 6.49 4.51 9.10
N HIS A 71 5.65 3.65 8.56
CA HIS A 71 4.39 3.22 9.19
C HIS A 71 3.95 1.86 8.61
N ASP A 72 2.95 1.25 9.22
CA ASP A 72 2.23 0.12 8.66
C ASP A 72 0.79 0.51 8.31
N GLN A 73 0.17 -0.26 7.42
CA GLN A 73 -1.22 -0.09 7.05
C GLN A 73 -1.90 -1.44 6.87
N SER A 74 -3.05 -1.61 7.46
CA SER A 74 -3.96 -2.66 7.06
C SER A 74 -4.88 -2.16 5.94
N LEU A 75 -5.01 -2.95 4.89
CA LEU A 75 -5.84 -2.65 3.72
C LEU A 75 -6.87 -3.79 3.55
N TYR A 76 -8.09 -3.53 4.01
CA TYR A 76 -9.17 -4.52 3.97
C TYR A 76 -10.17 -4.15 2.87
N LYS A 77 -10.15 -4.91 1.78
CA LYS A 77 -11.07 -4.73 0.65
C LYS A 77 -12.28 -5.63 0.81
N GLU A 78 -13.43 -5.03 1.07
CA GLU A 78 -14.70 -5.72 1.24
C GLU A 78 -15.14 -6.42 -0.06
N PRO A 79 -16.04 -7.43 0.02
CA PRO A 79 -16.74 -7.93 -1.15
C PRO A 79 -17.46 -6.79 -1.88
N GLY A 80 -17.29 -6.69 -3.19
CA GLY A 80 -17.80 -5.54 -3.97
C GLY A 80 -16.96 -4.27 -3.87
N GLY A 81 -15.87 -4.29 -3.12
CA GLY A 81 -14.94 -3.17 -3.02
C GLY A 81 -14.37 -2.77 -4.38
N GLY A 82 -14.29 -1.46 -4.65
CA GLY A 82 -13.89 -0.87 -5.91
C GLY A 82 -12.41 -1.08 -6.27
N ILE A 83 -12.01 -0.60 -7.41
CA ILE A 83 -10.59 -0.55 -7.80
C ILE A 83 -9.81 0.32 -6.83
N THR A 84 -8.51 0.07 -6.71
CA THR A 84 -7.56 1.04 -6.17
C THR A 84 -6.91 1.72 -7.37
N PRO A 85 -7.22 3.00 -7.65
CA PRO A 85 -6.70 3.72 -8.79
C PRO A 85 -5.18 3.77 -8.84
N ALA A 86 -4.62 3.94 -10.03
CA ALA A 86 -3.19 4.05 -10.25
C ALA A 86 -2.61 5.24 -9.48
N HIS A 87 -1.53 5.00 -8.74
CA HIS A 87 -0.85 6.00 -7.91
C HIS A 87 0.58 5.56 -7.59
N ALA A 88 1.32 6.44 -6.93
CA ALA A 88 2.60 6.14 -6.32
C ALA A 88 2.58 6.59 -4.84
N ASP A 89 3.01 5.71 -3.94
CA ASP A 89 2.94 5.94 -2.49
C ASP A 89 3.74 7.15 -2.03
N GLN A 90 4.89 7.41 -2.64
CA GLN A 90 5.79 8.52 -2.27
C GLN A 90 5.13 9.90 -2.34
N TYR A 91 4.05 10.06 -3.10
CA TYR A 91 3.26 11.29 -3.15
C TYR A 91 2.78 11.73 -1.77
N TYR A 92 2.48 10.78 -0.90
CA TYR A 92 1.90 11.04 0.43
C TYR A 92 2.95 11.39 1.48
N TRP A 93 4.24 11.11 1.23
CA TRP A 93 5.28 11.12 2.26
C TRP A 93 6.19 12.35 2.21
N PRO A 94 6.19 13.19 3.26
CA PRO A 94 7.09 14.34 3.36
C PRO A 94 8.50 13.90 3.80
N LEU A 95 9.18 13.13 2.97
CA LEU A 95 10.47 12.54 3.27
C LEU A 95 11.61 13.21 2.47
N SER A 96 12.82 13.24 3.05
CA SER A 96 13.98 13.94 2.49
C SER A 96 14.57 13.25 1.24
N SER A 97 14.17 12.04 0.94
CA SER A 97 14.55 11.31 -0.28
C SER A 97 13.46 10.31 -0.64
N ASP A 98 13.63 9.64 -1.78
CA ASP A 98 12.75 8.58 -2.29
C ASP A 98 13.25 7.16 -1.96
N ARG A 99 14.18 7.04 -0.99
CA ARG A 99 14.65 5.73 -0.50
C ARG A 99 13.63 5.10 0.43
N THR A 100 12.51 4.73 -0.14
CA THR A 100 11.38 4.07 0.51
C THR A 100 10.98 2.83 -0.26
N ILE A 101 10.47 1.84 0.44
CA ILE A 101 9.98 0.60 -0.14
C ILE A 101 8.83 0.05 0.68
N THR A 102 7.76 -0.32 0.01
CA THR A 102 6.58 -0.93 0.63
C THR A 102 6.64 -2.44 0.45
N ALA A 103 6.53 -3.18 1.56
CA ALA A 103 6.22 -4.61 1.54
C ALA A 103 4.71 -4.77 1.58
N TRP A 104 4.12 -5.38 0.53
CA TRP A 104 2.70 -5.70 0.46
C TRP A 104 2.51 -7.18 0.75
N ILE A 105 1.82 -7.51 1.84
CA ILE A 105 1.77 -8.84 2.44
C ILE A 105 0.32 -9.30 2.52
N PRO A 106 -0.14 -10.19 1.63
CA PRO A 106 -1.46 -10.78 1.73
C PRO A 106 -1.54 -11.67 2.98
N LEU A 107 -2.62 -11.54 3.72
CA LEU A 107 -2.88 -12.33 4.93
C LEU A 107 -3.67 -13.60 4.64
N GLN A 108 -3.96 -13.84 3.38
CA GLN A 108 -4.67 -14.99 2.79
C GLN A 108 -4.20 -15.19 1.35
N ALA A 109 -4.59 -16.26 0.69
CA ALA A 109 -4.46 -16.35 -0.76
C ALA A 109 -5.36 -15.28 -1.42
N VAL A 110 -4.84 -14.61 -2.45
CA VAL A 110 -5.51 -13.53 -3.18
C VAL A 110 -5.61 -13.93 -4.65
N PRO A 111 -6.67 -14.60 -5.07
CA PRO A 111 -6.92 -14.90 -6.47
C PRO A 111 -7.26 -13.63 -7.29
N ASN A 112 -7.29 -13.76 -8.61
CA ASN A 112 -7.49 -12.62 -9.51
C ASN A 112 -8.80 -11.86 -9.29
N ASP A 113 -9.87 -12.52 -8.86
CA ASP A 113 -11.17 -11.95 -8.57
C ASP A 113 -11.26 -11.16 -7.25
N MET A 114 -10.23 -11.26 -6.40
CA MET A 114 -10.10 -10.46 -5.17
C MET A 114 -9.35 -9.12 -5.38
N GLY A 115 -8.98 -8.79 -6.61
CA GLY A 115 -8.26 -7.56 -6.93
C GLY A 115 -6.84 -7.53 -6.35
N PRO A 116 -5.95 -8.44 -6.78
CA PRO A 116 -4.55 -8.42 -6.37
C PRO A 116 -3.86 -7.12 -6.80
N LEU A 117 -2.80 -6.76 -6.07
CA LEU A 117 -1.94 -5.65 -6.43
C LEU A 117 -1.20 -5.96 -7.73
N GLY A 118 -1.07 -4.93 -8.57
CA GLY A 118 -0.28 -5.02 -9.79
C GLY A 118 0.51 -3.74 -10.03
N PHE A 119 1.49 -3.81 -10.89
CA PHE A 119 2.52 -2.79 -11.06
C PHE A 119 2.75 -2.43 -12.52
N TYR A 120 3.13 -1.19 -12.76
CA TYR A 120 3.82 -0.79 -13.98
C TYR A 120 5.32 -0.94 -13.71
N ALA A 121 5.89 -2.07 -14.12
CA ALA A 121 7.30 -2.38 -13.86
C ALA A 121 8.22 -1.29 -14.45
N ARG A 122 9.21 -0.82 -13.67
CA ARG A 122 10.15 0.26 -14.00
C ARG A 122 9.53 1.66 -14.08
N SER A 123 8.32 1.85 -13.61
CA SER A 123 7.65 3.15 -13.63
C SER A 123 8.19 4.15 -12.61
N GLN A 124 9.01 3.72 -11.65
CA GLN A 124 9.62 4.62 -10.65
C GLN A 124 10.51 5.72 -11.28
N SER A 125 10.92 5.58 -12.53
CA SER A 125 11.66 6.61 -13.27
C SER A 125 10.77 7.63 -13.99
N ILE A 126 9.45 7.42 -14.01
CA ILE A 126 8.49 8.30 -14.67
C ILE A 126 8.10 9.42 -13.70
N GLU A 127 8.25 10.67 -14.12
CA GLU A 127 7.90 11.83 -13.29
C GLU A 127 6.43 12.23 -13.43
N PHE A 128 5.83 12.03 -14.60
CA PHE A 128 4.43 12.36 -14.85
C PHE A 128 3.49 11.58 -13.92
N GLY A 129 2.61 12.28 -13.24
CA GLY A 129 1.60 11.69 -12.34
C GLY A 129 2.08 11.58 -10.87
N ARG A 130 3.31 12.01 -10.55
CA ARG A 130 3.81 12.04 -9.17
C ARG A 130 3.10 13.06 -8.28
N ASP A 131 2.36 13.98 -8.87
CA ASP A 131 1.52 15.00 -8.23
C ASP A 131 0.05 14.58 -8.09
N LEU A 132 -0.30 13.35 -8.50
CA LEU A 132 -1.67 12.83 -8.46
C LEU A 132 -1.87 11.87 -7.29
N GLY A 133 -2.79 12.20 -6.41
CA GLY A 133 -3.30 11.29 -5.38
C GLY A 133 -4.32 10.30 -5.95
N ILE A 134 -4.63 9.25 -5.19
CA ILE A 134 -5.62 8.21 -5.57
C ILE A 134 -6.97 8.84 -5.93
N SER A 135 -7.38 8.71 -7.19
CA SER A 135 -8.63 9.27 -7.74
C SER A 135 -8.96 8.66 -9.11
N ASP A 136 -10.15 8.92 -9.62
CA ASP A 136 -10.53 8.55 -10.99
C ASP A 136 -9.63 9.27 -12.01
N GLU A 137 -9.25 10.51 -11.73
CA GLU A 137 -8.31 11.27 -12.55
C GLU A 137 -6.92 10.62 -12.62
N SER A 138 -6.40 10.14 -11.48
CA SER A 138 -5.12 9.46 -11.45
C SER A 138 -5.14 8.15 -12.22
N GLU A 139 -6.24 7.39 -12.13
CA GLU A 139 -6.41 6.15 -12.91
C GLU A 139 -6.32 6.43 -14.41
N GLU A 140 -7.05 7.43 -14.91
CA GLU A 140 -7.06 7.77 -16.32
C GLU A 140 -5.70 8.29 -16.80
N LYS A 141 -5.16 9.30 -16.12
CA LYS A 141 -3.94 10.00 -16.54
C LYS A 141 -2.69 9.12 -16.45
N ILE A 142 -2.52 8.42 -15.33
CA ILE A 142 -1.35 7.56 -15.10
C ILE A 142 -1.40 6.38 -16.05
N THR A 143 -2.54 5.68 -16.16
CA THR A 143 -2.69 4.52 -17.05
C THR A 143 -2.39 4.91 -18.51
N SER A 144 -2.94 6.04 -18.98
CA SER A 144 -2.68 6.54 -20.35
C SER A 144 -1.20 6.91 -20.55
N ASN A 145 -0.56 7.49 -19.55
CA ASN A 145 0.86 7.86 -19.63
C ASN A 145 1.76 6.60 -19.64
N MET A 146 1.49 5.61 -18.80
CA MET A 146 2.24 4.35 -18.79
C MET A 146 2.17 3.65 -20.15
N ALA A 147 0.99 3.63 -20.78
CA ALA A 147 0.82 3.07 -22.11
C ALA A 147 1.66 3.81 -23.17
N ARG A 148 1.74 5.15 -23.10
CA ARG A 148 2.60 5.96 -24.02
C ARG A 148 4.10 5.66 -23.84
N HIS A 149 4.52 5.28 -22.65
CA HIS A 149 5.89 4.86 -22.37
C HIS A 149 6.14 3.37 -22.67
N GLY A 150 5.15 2.64 -23.17
CA GLY A 150 5.27 1.22 -23.45
C GLY A 150 5.36 0.34 -22.21
N LEU A 151 4.95 0.84 -21.05
CA LEU A 151 4.94 0.10 -19.79
C LEU A 151 3.64 -0.69 -19.67
N ASN A 152 3.75 -2.00 -19.56
CA ASN A 152 2.63 -2.88 -19.35
C ASN A 152 2.30 -3.01 -17.86
N PHE A 153 1.02 -3.04 -17.54
CA PHE A 153 0.54 -3.40 -16.22
C PHE A 153 0.67 -4.91 -16.01
N VAL A 154 1.30 -5.31 -14.92
CA VAL A 154 1.49 -6.71 -14.54
C VAL A 154 0.82 -6.95 -13.20
N SER A 155 -0.11 -7.88 -13.15
CA SER A 155 -0.79 -8.34 -11.95
C SER A 155 -0.98 -9.84 -12.02
N GLY A 156 -1.13 -10.49 -10.89
CA GLY A 156 -1.39 -11.92 -10.78
C GLY A 156 -1.85 -12.29 -9.37
N PRO A 157 -2.30 -13.53 -9.17
CA PRO A 157 -2.69 -14.00 -7.85
C PRO A 157 -1.48 -14.02 -6.91
N PHE A 158 -1.77 -14.00 -5.62
CA PHE A 158 -0.78 -14.22 -4.57
C PHE A 158 -1.19 -15.44 -3.73
N ASP A 159 -0.23 -16.29 -3.45
CA ASP A 159 -0.41 -17.35 -2.46
C ASP A 159 -0.08 -16.83 -1.06
N LEU A 160 -0.62 -17.50 -0.03
CA LEU A 160 -0.30 -17.19 1.35
C LEU A 160 1.22 -17.38 1.61
N GLY A 161 1.87 -16.33 2.05
CA GLY A 161 3.32 -16.33 2.31
C GLY A 161 4.14 -15.62 1.22
N GLU A 162 3.53 -15.30 0.09
CA GLU A 162 4.15 -14.41 -0.89
C GLU A 162 4.11 -12.96 -0.41
N VAL A 163 5.08 -12.18 -0.82
CA VAL A 163 5.22 -10.75 -0.50
C VAL A 163 5.74 -10.04 -1.74
N SER A 164 5.14 -8.94 -2.12
CA SER A 164 5.73 -8.04 -3.10
C SER A 164 6.40 -6.85 -2.43
N PHE A 165 7.45 -6.34 -3.08
CA PHE A 165 8.13 -5.12 -2.68
C PHE A 165 8.10 -4.13 -3.84
N HIS A 166 7.80 -2.86 -3.56
CA HIS A 166 7.83 -1.80 -4.57
C HIS A 166 8.37 -0.50 -3.97
N LEU A 167 9.16 0.21 -4.77
CA LEU A 167 9.71 1.52 -4.40
C LEU A 167 8.59 2.57 -4.34
N GLY A 168 8.74 3.59 -3.51
CA GLY A 168 7.73 4.61 -3.28
C GLY A 168 7.20 5.28 -4.56
N TRP A 169 8.04 5.48 -5.59
CA TRP A 169 7.62 6.03 -6.89
C TRP A 169 7.17 4.98 -7.91
N THR A 170 7.09 3.71 -7.55
CA THR A 170 6.53 2.70 -8.48
C THR A 170 5.02 2.87 -8.59
N PHE A 171 4.55 3.19 -9.80
CA PHE A 171 3.11 3.26 -10.05
C PHE A 171 2.49 1.88 -10.00
N HIS A 172 1.42 1.78 -9.23
CA HIS A 172 0.70 0.53 -8.98
C HIS A 172 -0.79 0.79 -8.82
N LYS A 173 -1.58 -0.26 -8.94
CA LYS A 173 -3.02 -0.25 -8.74
C LYS A 173 -3.54 -1.64 -8.41
N ALA A 174 -4.80 -1.75 -7.99
CA ALA A 174 -5.44 -3.04 -7.76
C ALA A 174 -6.85 -3.08 -8.36
N GLY A 175 -7.26 -4.27 -8.78
CA GLY A 175 -8.61 -4.52 -9.27
C GLY A 175 -9.67 -4.39 -8.17
N ALA A 176 -10.93 -4.41 -8.58
CA ALA A 176 -12.06 -4.56 -7.68
C ALA A 176 -12.07 -5.98 -7.07
N ASN A 177 -12.63 -6.10 -5.89
CA ASN A 177 -12.93 -7.40 -5.29
C ASN A 177 -14.33 -7.84 -5.74
N VAL A 178 -14.39 -8.71 -6.72
CA VAL A 178 -15.67 -9.25 -7.23
C VAL A 178 -16.00 -10.62 -6.62
N SER A 179 -15.18 -11.08 -5.68
CA SER A 179 -15.44 -12.32 -4.92
C SER A 179 -16.44 -12.08 -3.79
N SER A 180 -16.91 -13.16 -3.17
CA SER A 180 -17.79 -13.13 -1.99
C SER A 180 -17.04 -12.99 -0.66
N HIS A 181 -15.71 -12.90 -0.67
CA HIS A 181 -14.87 -12.84 0.52
C HIS A 181 -14.04 -11.56 0.56
N PRO A 182 -13.76 -11.00 1.74
CA PRO A 182 -12.89 -9.85 1.85
C PRO A 182 -11.42 -10.23 1.55
N ARG A 183 -10.65 -9.25 1.09
CA ARG A 183 -9.20 -9.34 0.94
C ARG A 183 -8.52 -8.57 2.07
N SER A 184 -7.81 -9.28 2.93
CA SER A 184 -7.04 -8.69 4.03
C SER A 184 -5.56 -8.66 3.68
N VAL A 185 -4.94 -7.50 3.81
CA VAL A 185 -3.54 -7.24 3.49
C VAL A 185 -2.90 -6.37 4.56
N MET A 186 -1.65 -6.63 4.86
CA MET A 186 -0.79 -5.74 5.63
C MET A 186 0.27 -5.13 4.73
N THR A 187 0.49 -3.84 4.82
CA THR A 187 1.65 -3.19 4.22
C THR A 187 2.58 -2.68 5.31
N ILE A 188 3.88 -2.79 5.06
CA ILE A 188 4.92 -2.25 5.93
C ILE A 188 5.79 -1.35 5.06
N ILE A 189 5.82 -0.08 5.40
CA ILE A 189 6.58 0.91 4.67
C ILE A 189 7.91 1.12 5.38
N TYR A 190 8.98 0.80 4.67
CA TYR A 190 10.35 0.99 5.13
C TYR A 190 10.97 2.22 4.46
N MET A 191 11.79 2.93 5.22
CA MET A 191 12.60 4.05 4.73
C MET A 191 14.07 3.84 5.14
N ASP A 192 15.00 4.43 4.38
CA ASP A 192 16.42 4.47 4.75
C ASP A 192 16.59 4.93 6.21
N SER A 193 17.47 4.30 6.95
CA SER A 193 17.78 4.64 8.35
C SER A 193 18.25 6.09 8.53
N GLN A 194 18.77 6.73 7.48
CA GLN A 194 19.20 8.13 7.46
C GLN A 194 18.10 9.12 7.03
N MET A 195 16.90 8.62 6.69
CA MET A 195 15.78 9.44 6.25
C MET A 195 15.40 10.50 7.29
N LYS A 196 14.99 11.66 6.81
CA LYS A 196 14.49 12.77 7.64
C LYS A 196 13.11 13.20 7.13
N LEU A 197 12.28 13.67 8.04
CA LEU A 197 11.06 14.38 7.67
C LEU A 197 11.42 15.73 7.03
N GLN A 198 10.61 16.13 6.05
CA GLN A 198 10.61 17.44 5.44
C GLN A 198 9.32 18.18 5.84
N PRO A 199 9.28 19.51 5.73
CA PRO A 199 8.03 20.23 5.84
C PRO A 199 7.00 19.67 4.84
N ALA A 200 5.79 19.40 5.32
CA ALA A 200 4.71 18.93 4.48
C ALA A 200 4.34 19.97 3.42
N LEU A 201 4.21 19.55 2.17
CA LEU A 201 3.83 20.42 1.04
C LEU A 201 2.32 20.49 0.82
N SER A 202 1.57 19.63 1.50
CA SER A 202 0.11 19.54 1.40
C SER A 202 -0.52 19.12 2.72
N ALA A 203 -1.83 19.32 2.87
CA ALA A 203 -2.58 18.83 4.01
C ALA A 203 -2.54 17.29 4.12
N ILE A 204 -2.48 16.59 2.99
CA ILE A 204 -2.35 15.13 2.94
C ILE A 204 -1.03 14.70 3.59
N GLN A 205 0.09 15.33 3.18
CA GLN A 205 1.39 15.02 3.76
C GLN A 205 1.49 15.42 5.24
N ALA A 206 0.80 16.49 5.65
CA ALA A 206 0.75 16.87 7.06
C ALA A 206 0.01 15.84 7.92
N ASN A 207 -1.06 15.26 7.41
CA ASN A 207 -1.80 14.20 8.09
C ASN A 207 -1.01 12.89 8.17
N ASP A 208 -0.20 12.59 7.15
CA ASP A 208 0.62 11.38 7.12
C ASP A 208 1.82 11.46 8.09
N ALA A 209 2.31 12.67 8.37
CA ALA A 209 3.45 12.92 9.26
C ALA A 209 3.04 13.13 10.73
N ALA A 210 1.75 13.18 11.05
CA ALA A 210 1.24 13.41 12.40
C ALA A 210 1.12 12.13 13.19
#